data_006df482188cde2b99772b5a18592ef5
#
_entry.id   006df482188cde2b99772b5a18592ef5
#
_cell.length_a   1.000
_cell.length_b   1.000
_cell.length_c   1.000
_cell.angle_alpha   90.00
_cell.angle_beta   90.00
_cell.angle_gamma   90.00
#
_symmetry.space_group_name_H-M   'P 1'
#
loop_
_entity.id
_entity.type
_entity.pdbx_description
1 polymer ?
#
loop_
_entity_poly.entity_id
_entity_poly.type
_entity_poly.pdbx_seq_one_letter_code
_entity_poly.pdbx_strand_id
1 'polypeptide(L)'
;MDAKEFGAFLAQVRRERNMTQAELAQQLHVTDKAVSRWERGIGLPDINTLEPLADVLGLTLADLMHCHDSRQKDGTPPVPLEDFFTMLRRQHTVDWRSVRTALLALSIALALWGIFACPGRLAVHW
;
A
#
# COMPACT_ATOMS: atom_id res chain seq x y z
N MET A 1 -2.12 6.89 10.56
CA MET A 1 -0.98 7.79 10.84
C MET A 1 -1.50 9.21 10.89
N ASP A 2 -1.38 9.87 12.04
CA ASP A 2 -1.75 11.28 12.18
C ASP A 2 -0.57 12.17 11.76
N ALA A 3 -0.83 13.23 10.98
CA ALA A 3 0.21 14.14 10.48
C ALA A 3 0.98 14.86 11.59
N LYS A 4 0.32 15.14 12.71
CA LYS A 4 0.97 15.77 13.87
C LYS A 4 1.91 14.82 14.59
N GLU A 5 1.48 13.59 14.79
CA GLU A 5 2.28 12.53 15.42
C GLU A 5 3.50 12.22 14.56
N PHE A 6 3.29 12.04 13.27
CA PHE A 6 4.36 11.85 12.29
C PHE A 6 5.36 13.00 12.30
N GLY A 7 4.88 14.25 12.28
CA GLY A 7 5.74 15.43 12.28
C GLY A 7 6.59 15.56 13.53
N ALA A 8 6.03 15.28 14.70
CA ALA A 8 6.76 15.28 15.96
C ALA A 8 7.84 14.19 15.98
N PHE A 9 7.52 12.98 15.55
CA PHE A 9 8.45 11.87 15.43
C PHE A 9 9.59 12.18 14.44
N LEU A 10 9.26 12.69 13.26
CA LEU A 10 10.24 13.11 12.26
C LEU A 10 11.24 14.14 12.81
N ALA A 11 10.72 15.17 13.49
CA ALA A 11 11.54 16.22 14.09
C ALA A 11 12.47 15.66 15.17
N GLN A 12 11.98 14.74 15.98
CA GLN A 12 12.77 14.07 17.02
C GLN A 12 13.92 13.26 16.40
N VAL A 13 13.62 12.34 15.50
CA VAL A 13 14.62 11.46 14.88
C VAL A 13 15.67 12.27 14.10
N ARG A 14 15.25 13.31 13.37
CA ARG A 14 16.19 14.21 12.69
C ARG A 14 17.17 14.87 13.65
N ARG A 15 16.68 15.39 14.78
CA ARG A 15 17.52 16.04 15.82
C ARG A 15 18.47 15.05 16.48
N GLU A 16 18.02 13.84 16.76
CA GLU A 16 18.86 12.76 17.31
C GLU A 16 20.05 12.44 16.40
N ARG A 17 19.89 12.69 15.10
CA ARG A 17 20.94 12.52 14.09
C ARG A 17 21.74 13.80 13.82
N ASN A 18 21.52 14.84 14.62
CA ASN A 18 22.17 16.14 14.48
C ASN A 18 22.01 16.76 13.07
N MET A 19 20.89 16.50 12.41
CA MET A 19 20.58 17.06 11.08
C MET A 19 19.71 18.29 11.18
N THR A 20 19.97 19.29 10.35
CA THR A 20 19.07 20.43 10.13
C THR A 20 17.93 20.06 9.16
N GLN A 21 16.86 20.84 9.15
CA GLN A 21 15.77 20.67 8.16
C GLN A 21 16.30 20.83 6.72
N ALA A 22 17.25 21.74 6.50
CA ALA A 22 17.86 21.97 5.19
C ALA A 22 18.70 20.77 4.73
N GLU A 23 19.49 20.17 5.62
CA GLU A 23 20.31 18.99 5.30
C GLU A 23 19.41 17.78 4.96
N LEU A 24 18.35 17.55 5.74
CA LEU A 24 17.40 16.51 5.43
C LEU A 24 16.72 16.76 4.07
N ALA A 25 16.29 17.99 3.82
CA ALA A 25 15.67 18.39 2.56
C ALA A 25 16.61 18.17 1.36
N GLN A 26 17.88 18.50 1.52
CA GLN A 26 18.88 18.29 0.48
C GLN A 26 19.06 16.81 0.13
N GLN A 27 19.13 15.95 1.13
CA GLN A 27 19.28 14.50 0.92
C GLN A 27 18.06 13.88 0.25
N LEU A 28 16.89 14.44 0.50
CA LEU A 28 15.60 13.97 -0.10
C LEU A 28 15.27 14.66 -1.43
N HIS A 29 16.10 15.61 -1.88
CA HIS A 29 15.84 16.44 -3.07
C HIS A 29 14.49 17.19 -3.00
N VAL A 30 14.11 17.63 -1.81
CA VAL A 30 12.92 18.44 -1.56
C VAL A 30 13.31 19.81 -1.00
N THR A 31 12.32 20.69 -0.80
CA THR A 31 12.57 21.99 -0.18
C THR A 31 12.58 21.89 1.36
N ASP A 32 13.35 22.74 2.02
CA ASP A 32 13.35 22.90 3.48
C ASP A 32 11.94 23.23 4.02
N LYS A 33 11.17 24.01 3.25
CA LYS A 33 9.75 24.30 3.53
C LYS A 33 8.88 23.06 3.55
N ALA A 34 9.15 22.07 2.70
CA ALA A 34 8.42 20.82 2.71
C ALA A 34 8.69 20.05 4.02
N VAL A 35 9.95 19.89 4.42
CA VAL A 35 10.33 19.25 5.69
C VAL A 35 9.73 19.99 6.87
N SER A 36 9.80 21.33 6.88
CA SER A 36 9.20 22.15 7.92
C SER A 36 7.68 21.98 8.04
N ARG A 37 6.97 21.81 6.91
CA ARG A 37 5.52 21.55 6.91
C ARG A 37 5.22 20.18 7.49
N TRP A 38 5.98 19.16 7.15
CA TRP A 38 5.81 17.80 7.68
C TRP A 38 6.02 17.78 9.19
N GLU A 39 7.10 18.40 9.69
CA GLU A 39 7.38 18.45 11.13
C GLU A 39 6.34 19.24 11.94
N ARG A 40 5.65 20.19 11.31
CA ARG A 40 4.52 20.92 11.94
C ARG A 40 3.18 20.20 11.82
N GLY A 41 3.15 19.05 11.16
CA GLY A 41 1.91 18.30 10.95
C GLY A 41 0.92 18.96 9.99
N ILE A 42 1.40 19.83 9.09
CA ILE A 42 0.56 20.52 8.09
C ILE A 42 0.38 19.67 6.83
N GLY A 43 1.07 18.56 6.72
CA GLY A 43 0.98 17.60 5.64
C GLY A 43 1.91 16.44 5.87
N LEU A 44 1.77 15.43 5.03
CA LEU A 44 2.62 14.24 5.01
C LEU A 44 3.50 14.26 3.76
N PRO A 45 4.67 13.58 3.79
CA PRO A 45 5.42 13.29 2.58
C PRO A 45 4.58 12.45 1.61
N ASP A 46 4.85 12.59 0.35
CA ASP A 46 4.28 11.71 -0.67
C ASP A 46 4.91 10.31 -0.55
N ILE A 47 4.21 9.30 -1.05
CA ILE A 47 4.59 7.88 -0.94
C ILE A 47 5.98 7.60 -1.51
N ASN A 48 6.37 8.29 -2.59
CA ASN A 48 7.69 8.14 -3.20
C ASN A 48 8.82 8.75 -2.37
N THR A 49 8.48 9.64 -1.43
CA THR A 49 9.43 10.28 -0.53
C THR A 49 9.60 9.51 0.78
N LEU A 50 8.63 8.67 1.15
CA LEU A 50 8.65 7.93 2.41
C LEU A 50 9.81 6.94 2.49
N GLU A 51 10.11 6.21 1.42
CA GLU A 51 11.19 5.24 1.37
C GLU A 51 12.57 5.92 1.48
N PRO A 52 12.91 6.93 0.64
CA PRO A 52 14.15 7.69 0.83
C PRO A 52 14.24 8.36 2.20
N LEU A 53 13.14 8.83 2.77
CA LEU A 53 13.11 9.42 4.10
C LEU A 53 13.48 8.41 5.18
N ALA A 54 12.94 7.19 5.10
CA ALA A 54 13.30 6.10 6.00
C ALA A 54 14.79 5.76 5.89
N ASP A 55 15.32 5.66 4.68
CA ASP A 55 16.73 5.35 4.42
C ASP A 55 17.67 6.42 4.99
N VAL A 56 17.42 7.69 4.73
CA VAL A 56 18.22 8.83 5.24
C VAL A 56 18.20 8.87 6.77
N LEU A 57 17.07 8.60 7.36
CA LEU A 57 16.93 8.50 8.81
C LEU A 57 17.38 7.15 9.36
N GLY A 58 17.76 6.17 8.50
CA GLY A 58 18.17 4.83 8.88
C GLY A 58 17.09 4.10 9.69
N LEU A 59 15.85 4.34 9.37
CA LEU A 59 14.67 3.67 9.90
C LEU A 59 14.15 2.65 8.89
N THR A 60 13.30 1.76 9.33
CA THR A 60 12.47 1.00 8.39
C THR A 60 11.24 1.82 8.01
N LEU A 61 10.66 1.54 6.85
CA LEU A 61 9.40 2.16 6.45
C LEU A 61 8.29 1.89 7.47
N ALA A 62 8.30 0.72 8.10
CA ALA A 62 7.36 0.36 9.17
C ALA A 62 7.53 1.25 10.41
N ASP A 63 8.76 1.52 10.84
CA ASP A 63 9.04 2.43 11.95
C ASP A 63 8.51 3.84 11.66
N LEU A 64 8.74 4.31 10.44
CA LEU A 64 8.27 5.61 10.00
C LEU A 64 6.74 5.69 9.95
N MET A 65 6.08 4.65 9.48
CA MET A 65 4.62 4.56 9.40
C MET A 65 3.94 4.44 10.77
N HIS A 66 4.61 3.79 11.73
CA HIS A 66 4.12 3.63 13.10
C HIS A 66 4.57 4.75 14.03
N CYS A 67 5.35 5.72 13.53
CA CYS A 67 5.93 6.81 14.32
C CYS A 67 6.70 6.28 15.56
N HIS A 68 7.40 5.16 15.36
CA HIS A 68 8.08 4.45 16.43
C HIS A 68 9.47 3.99 15.97
N ASP A 69 10.50 4.31 16.76
CA ASP A 69 11.84 3.77 16.54
C ASP A 69 11.96 2.41 17.22
N SER A 70 11.88 1.33 16.44
CA SER A 70 12.03 -0.05 16.95
C SER A 70 13.40 -0.35 17.55
N ARG A 71 14.40 0.55 17.33
CA ARG A 71 15.73 0.41 17.96
C ARG A 71 15.76 0.78 19.43
N GLN A 72 14.74 1.52 19.90
CA GLN A 72 14.65 1.96 21.30
C GLN A 72 13.87 1.00 22.21
N LYS A 73 13.25 -0.05 21.68
CA LYS A 73 12.55 -1.04 22.49
C LYS A 73 13.30 -2.38 22.51
N ASP A 74 13.74 -2.71 23.70
CA ASP A 74 14.18 -4.01 24.16
C ASP A 74 13.54 -5.20 23.43
N GLY A 75 14.35 -5.94 22.66
CA GLY A 75 14.19 -7.37 22.49
C GLY A 75 12.98 -7.93 21.77
N THR A 76 12.13 -7.11 21.15
CA THR A 76 11.06 -7.66 20.30
C THR A 76 11.61 -7.81 18.88
N PRO A 77 11.69 -9.03 18.34
CA PRO A 77 12.17 -9.24 16.98
C PRO A 77 11.27 -8.49 16.00
N PRO A 78 11.85 -7.91 14.92
CA PRO A 78 11.05 -7.32 13.87
C PRO A 78 10.04 -8.35 13.37
N VAL A 79 8.81 -7.94 13.16
CA VAL A 79 7.78 -8.79 12.53
C VAL A 79 8.40 -9.37 11.26
N PRO A 80 8.50 -10.71 11.13
CA PRO A 80 9.17 -11.30 10.00
C PRO A 80 8.57 -10.77 8.70
N LEU A 81 9.42 -10.36 7.77
CA LEU A 81 9.01 -9.90 6.43
C LEU A 81 8.05 -10.91 5.75
N GLU A 82 8.18 -12.16 6.12
CA GLU A 82 7.33 -13.29 5.72
C GLU A 82 5.84 -13.03 6.01
N ASP A 83 5.50 -12.45 7.16
CA ASP A 83 4.11 -12.17 7.54
C ASP A 83 3.53 -11.00 6.75
N PHE A 84 4.35 -10.00 6.43
CA PHE A 84 3.94 -8.88 5.58
C PHE A 84 3.66 -9.36 4.14
N PHE A 85 4.54 -10.18 3.56
CA PHE A 85 4.31 -10.77 2.24
C PHE A 85 3.14 -11.77 2.23
N THR A 86 2.88 -12.47 3.32
CA THR A 86 1.72 -13.35 3.41
C THR A 86 0.40 -12.57 3.50
N MET A 87 0.39 -11.42 4.17
CA MET A 87 -0.78 -10.52 4.17
C MET A 87 -1.04 -9.90 2.80
N LEU A 88 -0.01 -9.43 2.11
CA LEU A 88 -0.15 -8.92 0.73
C LEU A 88 -0.58 -10.01 -0.25
N ARG A 89 -0.07 -11.23 -0.11
CA ARG A 89 -0.47 -12.38 -0.93
C ARG A 89 -1.93 -12.78 -0.69
N ARG A 90 -2.45 -12.57 0.52
CA ARG A 90 -3.84 -12.90 0.87
C ARG A 90 -4.87 -11.99 0.21
N GLN A 91 -4.49 -10.75 -0.13
CA GLN A 91 -5.39 -9.82 -0.83
C GLN A 91 -5.48 -10.07 -2.34
N HIS A 92 -4.57 -10.85 -2.92
CA HIS A 92 -4.52 -11.10 -4.37
C HIS A 92 -4.84 -12.53 -4.79
N THR A 93 -5.37 -13.37 -3.91
CA THR A 93 -5.96 -14.62 -4.35
C THR A 93 -7.35 -14.34 -4.94
N VAL A 94 -7.36 -13.86 -6.17
CA VAL A 94 -8.55 -14.01 -7.03
C VAL A 94 -8.81 -15.49 -7.05
N ASP A 95 -9.91 -15.90 -6.40
CA ASP A 95 -10.32 -17.31 -6.39
C ASP A 95 -10.72 -17.69 -7.81
N TRP A 96 -9.77 -18.25 -8.53
CA TRP A 96 -9.96 -18.73 -9.90
C TRP A 96 -11.08 -19.77 -10.01
N ARG A 97 -11.47 -20.38 -8.88
CA ARG A 97 -12.65 -21.28 -8.82
C ARG A 97 -13.93 -20.48 -9.03
N SER A 98 -14.07 -19.34 -8.34
CA SER A 98 -15.23 -18.44 -8.50
C SER A 98 -15.30 -17.83 -9.90
N VAL A 99 -14.16 -17.48 -10.48
CA VAL A 99 -14.11 -16.95 -11.85
C VAL A 99 -14.52 -18.03 -12.86
N ARG A 100 -14.04 -19.26 -12.70
CA ARG A 100 -14.41 -20.39 -13.58
C ARG A 100 -15.89 -20.73 -13.49
N THR A 101 -16.46 -20.74 -12.29
CA THR A 101 -17.91 -21.02 -12.10
C THR A 101 -18.78 -19.90 -12.69
N ALA A 102 -18.36 -18.63 -12.55
CA ALA A 102 -19.05 -17.49 -13.16
C ALA A 102 -19.01 -17.55 -14.69
N LEU A 103 -17.87 -17.90 -15.28
CA LEU A 103 -17.74 -18.07 -16.74
C LEU A 103 -18.57 -19.23 -17.28
N LEU A 104 -18.61 -20.36 -16.56
CA LEU A 104 -19.46 -21.51 -16.93
C LEU A 104 -20.94 -21.16 -16.84
N ALA A 105 -21.37 -20.47 -15.79
CA ALA A 105 -22.75 -20.01 -15.64
C ALA A 105 -23.18 -19.08 -16.78
N LEU A 106 -22.28 -18.14 -17.16
CA LEU A 106 -22.52 -17.22 -18.29
C LEU A 106 -22.63 -17.96 -19.62
N SER A 107 -21.76 -18.95 -19.84
CA SER A 107 -21.78 -19.80 -21.05
C SER A 107 -23.07 -20.59 -21.17
N ILE A 108 -23.55 -21.19 -20.07
CA ILE A 108 -24.80 -21.93 -20.03
C ILE A 108 -26.01 -21.00 -20.30
N ALA A 109 -26.00 -19.80 -19.68
CA ALA A 109 -27.07 -18.83 -19.89
C ALA A 109 -27.17 -18.37 -21.36
N LEU A 110 -26.01 -18.12 -22.01
CA LEU A 110 -25.96 -17.76 -23.44
C LEU A 110 -26.42 -18.91 -24.35
N ALA A 111 -26.09 -20.17 -24.01
CA ALA A 111 -26.53 -21.34 -24.75
C ALA A 111 -28.04 -21.52 -24.65
N LEU A 112 -28.63 -21.37 -23.45
CA LEU A 112 -30.08 -21.44 -23.25
C LEU A 112 -30.81 -20.29 -23.94
N TRP A 113 -30.24 -19.09 -23.93
CA TRP A 113 -30.79 -17.93 -24.66
C TRP A 113 -30.80 -18.17 -26.17
N GLY A 114 -29.72 -18.75 -26.73
CA GLY A 114 -29.66 -19.12 -28.16
C GLY A 114 -30.70 -20.14 -28.58
N ILE A 115 -31.04 -21.11 -27.70
CA ILE A 115 -32.08 -22.11 -27.96
C ILE A 115 -33.48 -21.47 -27.88
N PHE A 116 -33.70 -20.55 -26.93
CA PHE A 116 -35.00 -19.93 -26.70
C PHE A 116 -35.28 -18.74 -27.67
N ALA A 117 -34.21 -18.04 -28.14
CA ALA A 117 -34.31 -16.90 -29.04
C ALA A 117 -34.46 -17.28 -30.53
N CYS A 118 -34.45 -18.60 -30.86
CA CYS A 118 -34.64 -19.07 -32.23
C CYS A 118 -35.89 -20.01 -32.33
N PRO A 119 -37.13 -19.46 -32.26
CA PRO A 119 -38.36 -20.26 -32.40
C PRO A 119 -38.76 -20.49 -33.88
N GLY A 120 -37.77 -20.71 -34.76
CA GLY A 120 -38.07 -20.71 -36.19
C GLY A 120 -37.42 -21.80 -37.05
N ARG A 121 -36.91 -22.92 -36.48
CA ARG A 121 -36.34 -24.01 -37.30
C ARG A 121 -36.89 -25.41 -37.01
N LEU A 122 -38.17 -25.50 -36.88
CA LEU A 122 -38.88 -26.79 -37.08
C LEU A 122 -40.03 -26.55 -38.06
N ALA A 123 -39.70 -26.10 -39.26
CA ALA A 123 -40.58 -26.26 -40.40
C ALA A 123 -40.14 -27.53 -41.10
N VAL A 124 -40.85 -28.57 -40.81
CA VAL A 124 -40.82 -29.88 -41.43
C VAL A 124 -41.21 -29.71 -42.90
N HIS A 125 -40.33 -30.12 -43.80
CA HIS A 125 -40.71 -30.39 -45.19
C HIS A 125 -41.47 -31.71 -45.23
N TRP A 126 -42.70 -31.59 -45.75
CA TRP A 126 -43.40 -32.65 -46.45
C TRP A 126 -43.14 -32.56 -47.93
#